data_4987a9a5e873b950a666b45c5905069a
#
_entry.id   4987a9a5e873b950a666b45c5905069a
#
_cell.length_a   1.000
_cell.length_b   1.000
_cell.length_c   1.000
_cell.angle_alpha   90.00
_cell.angle_beta   90.00
_cell.angle_gamma   90.00
#
_symmetry.space_group_name_H-M   'P 1'
#
loop_
_entity.id
_entity.type
_entity.pdbx_description
1 polymer ?
#
loop_
_entity_poly.entity_id
_entity_poly.type
_entity_poly.pdbx_seq_one_letter_code
_entity_poly.pdbx_strand_id
1 'polypeptide(L)'
;AQQLQSRYGVKHGDRVAIAMRNYPEWPIALEAITSIGAIAVAINAWWQPEEIDYAFKLTGVTVVIADQERIERISHIAPESTPHIIAVRAAPSDSTTPIDTLTSSNDPMPSVGIHPDDDAVILFTSGSTGHPKGSVSTHRNILAALLSWEVDFVTHFIMENGEFDQEKIGSAAKSQSTALLAMPLFHVN
;
A
#
# COMPACT_ATOMS: atom_id res chain seq x y z
N ALA A 1 0.10 0.99 -11.79
CA ALA A 1 0.36 -0.39 -12.15
C ALA A 1 1.29 -0.49 -13.36
N GLN A 2 0.82 -0.21 -14.59
CA GLN A 2 1.59 -0.39 -15.81
C GLN A 2 2.93 0.38 -15.81
N GLN A 3 2.97 1.62 -15.33
CA GLN A 3 4.18 2.42 -15.26
C GLN A 3 5.24 1.82 -14.30
N LEU A 4 4.81 1.13 -13.25
CA LEU A 4 5.74 0.40 -12.37
C LEU A 4 6.45 -0.72 -13.14
N GLN A 5 5.73 -1.44 -14.02
CA GLN A 5 6.32 -2.49 -14.83
C GLN A 5 7.17 -1.93 -15.98
N SER A 6 6.62 -1.03 -16.80
CA SER A 6 7.26 -0.59 -18.03
C SER A 6 8.44 0.35 -17.82
N ARG A 7 8.35 1.25 -16.84
CA ARG A 7 9.35 2.30 -16.58
C ARG A 7 10.38 1.88 -15.52
N TYR A 8 9.94 1.15 -14.48
CA TYR A 8 10.81 0.76 -13.37
C TYR A 8 11.16 -0.72 -13.35
N GLY A 9 10.61 -1.51 -14.29
CA GLY A 9 10.90 -2.94 -14.41
C GLY A 9 10.38 -3.78 -13.24
N VAL A 10 9.42 -3.27 -12.46
CA VAL A 10 8.84 -3.98 -11.32
C VAL A 10 8.13 -5.25 -11.81
N LYS A 11 8.46 -6.38 -11.18
CA LYS A 11 7.94 -7.70 -11.50
C LYS A 11 7.15 -8.27 -10.33
N HIS A 12 6.44 -9.35 -10.59
CA HIS A 12 5.81 -10.17 -9.56
C HIS A 12 6.82 -10.53 -8.45
N GLY A 13 6.43 -10.32 -7.19
CA GLY A 13 7.27 -10.56 -6.01
C GLY A 13 8.28 -9.46 -5.69
N ASP A 14 8.44 -8.42 -6.54
CA ASP A 14 9.27 -7.27 -6.19
C ASP A 14 8.63 -6.41 -5.11
N ARG A 15 9.45 -5.74 -4.30
CA ARG A 15 8.99 -4.87 -3.22
C ARG A 15 9.02 -3.42 -3.66
N VAL A 16 7.89 -2.76 -3.49
CA VAL A 16 7.72 -1.32 -3.72
C VAL A 16 7.27 -0.66 -2.42
N ALA A 17 8.02 0.33 -1.94
CA ALA A 17 7.68 1.00 -0.70
C ALA A 17 6.66 2.12 -0.89
N ILE A 18 5.81 2.30 0.13
CA ILE A 18 4.91 3.44 0.28
C ILE A 18 5.35 4.20 1.53
N ALA A 19 5.89 5.41 1.34
CA ALA A 19 6.44 6.25 2.40
C ALA A 19 5.76 7.62 2.39
N MET A 20 4.54 7.70 2.88
CA MET A 20 3.76 8.93 2.93
C MET A 20 2.72 8.90 4.06
N ARG A 21 2.14 10.05 4.37
CA ARG A 21 0.98 10.18 5.26
C ARG A 21 -0.28 9.60 4.61
N ASN A 22 -1.40 9.66 5.34
CA ASN A 22 -2.72 9.26 4.84
C ASN A 22 -3.21 10.22 3.74
N TYR A 23 -2.61 10.13 2.57
CA TYR A 23 -3.06 10.83 1.38
C TYR A 23 -3.92 9.90 0.49
N PRO A 24 -4.80 10.44 -0.37
CA PRO A 24 -5.53 9.64 -1.36
C PRO A 24 -4.63 8.78 -2.25
N GLU A 25 -3.40 9.22 -2.46
CA GLU A 25 -2.40 8.49 -3.25
C GLU A 25 -1.91 7.20 -2.58
N TRP A 26 -2.10 7.06 -1.25
CA TRP A 26 -1.68 5.86 -0.51
C TRP A 26 -2.43 4.60 -0.97
N PRO A 27 -3.78 4.53 -0.93
CA PRO A 27 -4.52 3.39 -1.45
C PRO A 27 -4.32 3.18 -2.96
N ILE A 28 -4.17 4.26 -3.76
CA ILE A 28 -3.87 4.15 -5.18
C ILE A 28 -2.52 3.45 -5.40
N ALA A 29 -1.51 3.79 -4.61
CA ALA A 29 -0.21 3.14 -4.67
C ALA A 29 -0.30 1.66 -4.27
N LEU A 30 -1.02 1.34 -3.19
CA LEU A 30 -1.25 -0.02 -2.73
C LEU A 30 -1.87 -0.88 -3.84
N GLU A 31 -2.98 -0.43 -4.41
CA GLU A 31 -3.68 -1.13 -5.49
C GLU A 31 -2.80 -1.29 -6.75
N ALA A 32 -2.06 -0.24 -7.12
CA ALA A 32 -1.17 -0.29 -8.26
C ALA A 32 -0.03 -1.31 -8.10
N ILE A 33 0.50 -1.46 -6.88
CA ILE A 33 1.56 -2.41 -6.56
C ILE A 33 1.02 -3.83 -6.53
N THR A 34 -0.04 -4.07 -5.76
CA THR A 34 -0.57 -5.41 -5.53
C THR A 34 -1.22 -6.00 -6.78
N SER A 35 -1.82 -5.17 -7.64
CA SER A 35 -2.44 -5.60 -8.89
C SER A 35 -1.48 -6.15 -9.94
N ILE A 36 -0.18 -5.93 -9.79
CA ILE A 36 0.86 -6.51 -10.66
C ILE A 36 1.63 -7.65 -9.96
N GLY A 37 1.12 -8.13 -8.82
CA GLY A 37 1.76 -9.17 -8.02
C GLY A 37 3.05 -8.70 -7.32
N ALA A 38 3.29 -7.40 -7.25
CA ALA A 38 4.36 -6.83 -6.43
C ALA A 38 3.91 -6.67 -4.97
N ILE A 39 4.85 -6.57 -4.06
CA ILE A 39 4.61 -6.52 -2.62
C ILE A 39 4.73 -5.07 -2.14
N ALA A 40 3.66 -4.53 -1.56
CA ALA A 40 3.66 -3.20 -0.99
C ALA A 40 4.35 -3.21 0.38
N VAL A 41 5.39 -2.38 0.55
CA VAL A 41 6.10 -2.22 1.81
C VAL A 41 5.68 -0.91 2.46
N ALA A 42 4.87 -0.97 3.50
CA ALA A 42 4.37 0.21 4.20
C ALA A 42 5.43 0.75 5.16
N ILE A 43 6.03 1.88 4.81
CA ILE A 43 7.02 2.56 5.63
C ILE A 43 6.32 3.48 6.63
N ASN A 44 6.68 3.37 7.90
CA ASN A 44 6.15 4.25 8.94
C ASN A 44 6.57 5.71 8.64
N ALA A 45 5.58 6.59 8.46
CA ALA A 45 5.80 7.97 8.07
C ALA A 45 6.52 8.83 9.16
N TRP A 46 6.69 8.31 10.37
CA TRP A 46 7.41 8.99 11.45
C TRP A 46 8.88 8.56 11.59
N TRP A 47 9.28 7.49 10.89
CA TRP A 47 10.64 6.97 10.95
C TRP A 47 11.69 7.97 10.49
N GLN A 48 12.85 7.88 11.12
CA GLN A 48 14.03 8.63 10.77
C GLN A 48 14.84 7.93 9.66
N PRO A 49 15.83 8.58 9.04
CA PRO A 49 16.59 8.01 7.93
C PRO A 49 17.17 6.62 8.21
N GLU A 50 17.67 6.38 9.41
CA GLU A 50 18.30 5.09 9.79
C GLU A 50 17.28 3.94 9.81
N GLU A 51 16.05 4.22 10.26
CA GLU A 51 14.97 3.22 10.31
C GLU A 51 14.45 2.93 8.89
N ILE A 52 14.36 3.95 8.04
CA ILE A 52 13.96 3.82 6.64
C ILE A 52 15.02 3.00 5.87
N ASP A 53 16.31 3.32 6.03
CA ASP A 53 17.42 2.59 5.42
C ASP A 53 17.43 1.12 5.83
N TYR A 54 17.23 0.86 7.14
CA TYR A 54 17.08 -0.51 7.65
C TYR A 54 15.95 -1.27 6.94
N ALA A 55 14.78 -0.64 6.82
CA ALA A 55 13.62 -1.27 6.17
C ALA A 55 13.88 -1.53 4.68
N PHE A 56 14.52 -0.60 3.97
CA PHE A 56 14.87 -0.76 2.56
C PHE A 56 15.85 -1.93 2.36
N LYS A 57 16.89 -2.00 3.19
CA LYS A 57 17.87 -3.11 3.15
C LYS A 57 17.24 -4.46 3.49
N LEU A 58 16.39 -4.48 4.52
CA LEU A 58 15.73 -5.71 4.97
C LEU A 58 14.79 -6.27 3.89
N THR A 59 14.07 -5.41 3.19
CA THR A 59 13.05 -5.81 2.22
C THR A 59 13.56 -5.83 0.78
N GLY A 60 14.69 -5.19 0.49
CA GLY A 60 15.23 -5.06 -0.86
C GLY A 60 14.33 -4.26 -1.79
N VAL A 61 13.79 -3.15 -1.30
CA VAL A 61 12.94 -2.23 -2.07
C VAL A 61 13.73 -1.63 -3.23
N THR A 62 13.13 -1.61 -4.42
CA THR A 62 13.74 -1.02 -5.63
C THR A 62 13.08 0.29 -6.05
N VAL A 63 11.83 0.52 -5.65
CA VAL A 63 11.06 1.73 -5.92
C VAL A 63 10.38 2.17 -4.63
N VAL A 64 10.36 3.48 -4.35
CA VAL A 64 9.59 4.08 -3.26
C VAL A 64 8.68 5.19 -3.77
N ILE A 65 7.42 5.16 -3.34
CA ILE A 65 6.43 6.20 -3.58
C ILE A 65 6.36 7.04 -2.31
N ALA A 66 6.85 8.27 -2.34
CA ALA A 66 7.11 9.06 -1.14
C ALA A 66 6.63 10.50 -1.27
N ASP A 67 6.15 11.08 -0.17
CA ASP A 67 5.85 12.50 -0.08
C ASP A 67 7.09 13.35 0.26
N GLN A 68 6.96 14.66 0.18
CA GLN A 68 8.06 15.63 0.36
C GLN A 68 8.87 15.36 1.64
N GLU A 69 8.21 15.23 2.79
CA GLU A 69 8.90 15.05 4.08
C GLU A 69 9.67 13.72 4.15
N ARG A 70 9.16 12.66 3.52
CA ARG A 70 9.86 11.35 3.46
C ARG A 70 10.99 11.37 2.45
N ILE A 71 10.83 12.08 1.33
CA ILE A 71 11.93 12.30 0.36
C ILE A 71 13.09 13.02 1.03
N GLU A 72 12.83 14.05 1.84
CA GLU A 72 13.87 14.75 2.59
C GLU A 72 14.64 13.81 3.54
N ARG A 73 13.93 12.91 4.25
CA ARG A 73 14.59 11.90 5.10
C ARG A 73 15.38 10.88 4.29
N ILE A 74 14.84 10.41 3.18
CA ILE A 74 15.49 9.46 2.27
C ILE A 74 16.78 10.09 1.69
N SER A 75 16.84 11.40 1.46
CA SER A 75 18.02 12.07 0.95
C SER A 75 19.25 11.98 1.88
N HIS A 76 19.06 11.62 3.13
CA HIS A 76 20.12 11.36 4.11
C HIS A 76 20.62 9.90 4.13
N ILE A 77 19.97 9.03 3.35
CA ILE A 77 20.39 7.64 3.20
C ILE A 77 21.48 7.55 2.13
N ALA A 78 22.40 6.59 2.29
CA ALA A 78 23.49 6.39 1.34
C ALA A 78 22.94 6.10 -0.08
N PRO A 79 23.50 6.73 -1.14
CA PRO A 79 22.96 6.62 -2.50
C PRO A 79 22.79 5.18 -3.03
N GLU A 80 23.70 4.27 -2.64
CA GLU A 80 23.67 2.87 -3.02
C GLU A 80 22.50 2.09 -2.40
N SER A 81 21.90 2.63 -1.34
CA SER A 81 20.72 2.05 -0.69
C SER A 81 19.41 2.74 -1.05
N THR A 82 19.49 3.82 -1.86
CA THR A 82 18.31 4.63 -2.20
C THR A 82 17.60 4.04 -3.42
N PRO A 83 16.31 3.62 -3.29
CA PRO A 83 15.51 3.16 -4.42
C PRO A 83 15.13 4.30 -5.36
N HIS A 84 14.57 3.97 -6.53
CA HIS A 84 13.95 4.97 -7.40
C HIS A 84 12.78 5.67 -6.69
N ILE A 85 12.78 7.00 -6.67
CA ILE A 85 11.77 7.79 -5.94
C ILE A 85 10.68 8.28 -6.89
N ILE A 86 9.44 7.88 -6.62
CA ILE A 86 8.23 8.47 -7.19
C ILE A 86 7.69 9.48 -6.19
N ALA A 87 7.67 10.75 -6.58
CA ALA A 87 7.34 11.86 -5.70
C ALA A 87 5.83 12.15 -5.68
N VAL A 88 5.25 12.22 -4.49
CA VAL A 88 3.86 12.57 -4.23
C VAL A 88 3.82 13.91 -3.51
N ARG A 89 3.08 14.89 -4.03
CA ARG A 89 2.92 16.22 -3.39
C ARG A 89 4.26 16.84 -2.98
N ALA A 90 5.26 16.68 -3.81
CA ALA A 90 6.61 17.17 -3.55
C ALA A 90 7.04 18.21 -4.59
N ALA A 91 8.03 19.02 -4.20
CA ALA A 91 8.66 19.97 -5.12
C ALA A 91 9.40 19.21 -6.25
N PRO A 92 9.41 19.74 -7.47
CA PRO A 92 10.16 19.15 -8.57
C PRO A 92 11.63 18.97 -8.25
N SER A 93 12.21 17.82 -8.62
CA SER A 93 13.63 17.51 -8.45
C SER A 93 14.09 16.57 -9.57
N ASP A 94 15.33 16.71 -10.01
CA ASP A 94 15.93 15.84 -11.03
C ASP A 94 16.15 14.39 -10.53
N SER A 95 16.18 14.19 -9.21
CA SER A 95 16.36 12.86 -8.59
C SER A 95 15.05 12.12 -8.36
N THR A 96 13.90 12.72 -8.67
CA THR A 96 12.59 12.14 -8.42
C THR A 96 11.69 12.19 -9.65
N THR A 97 10.72 11.26 -9.72
CA THR A 97 9.68 11.30 -10.77
C THR A 97 8.35 11.71 -10.15
N PRO A 98 7.74 12.83 -10.55
CA PRO A 98 6.43 13.23 -10.06
C PRO A 98 5.36 12.17 -10.42
N ILE A 99 4.51 11.79 -9.44
CA ILE A 99 3.48 10.77 -9.63
C ILE A 99 2.49 11.14 -10.76
N ASP A 100 2.19 12.42 -10.95
CA ASP A 100 1.28 12.90 -11.98
C ASP A 100 1.73 12.55 -13.40
N THR A 101 3.05 12.43 -13.60
CA THR A 101 3.62 11.99 -14.88
C THR A 101 3.36 10.52 -15.20
N LEU A 102 3.00 9.72 -14.17
CA LEU A 102 2.73 8.30 -14.28
C LEU A 102 1.23 8.00 -14.38
N THR A 103 0.38 8.91 -13.90
CA THR A 103 -1.07 8.72 -13.85
C THR A 103 -1.80 9.23 -15.11
N SER A 104 -1.09 9.92 -15.99
CA SER A 104 -1.65 10.47 -17.24
C SER A 104 -1.81 9.44 -18.38
N SER A 105 -1.40 8.20 -18.17
CA SER A 105 -1.52 7.13 -19.17
C SER A 105 -2.93 6.52 -19.15
N ASN A 106 -3.52 6.37 -20.34
CA ASN A 106 -4.78 5.66 -20.56
C ASN A 106 -4.55 4.17 -20.89
N ASP A 107 -3.37 3.65 -20.61
CA ASP A 107 -3.02 2.27 -20.90
C ASP A 107 -3.87 1.29 -20.06
N PRO A 108 -4.25 0.14 -20.59
CA PRO A 108 -5.03 -0.84 -19.87
C PRO A 108 -4.26 -1.39 -18.66
N MET A 109 -5.01 -1.80 -17.66
CA MET A 109 -4.45 -2.49 -16.49
C MET A 109 -3.66 -3.73 -16.96
N PRO A 110 -2.44 -3.95 -16.48
CA PRO A 110 -1.70 -5.17 -16.78
C PRO A 110 -2.45 -6.42 -16.31
N SER A 111 -2.47 -7.45 -17.14
CA SER A 111 -3.00 -8.76 -16.76
C SER A 111 -1.85 -9.61 -16.24
N VAL A 112 -1.87 -9.88 -14.93
CA VAL A 112 -0.86 -10.68 -14.23
C VAL A 112 -1.55 -11.82 -13.48
N GLY A 113 -1.00 -13.03 -13.57
CA GLY A 113 -1.46 -14.15 -12.75
C GLY A 113 -1.02 -13.93 -11.30
N ILE A 114 -1.99 -13.76 -10.40
CA ILE A 114 -1.75 -13.61 -8.95
C ILE A 114 -2.39 -14.80 -8.26
N HIS A 115 -1.61 -15.47 -7.41
CA HIS A 115 -2.13 -16.56 -6.58
C HIS A 115 -2.59 -16.02 -5.22
N PRO A 116 -3.65 -16.56 -4.62
CA PRO A 116 -4.10 -16.11 -3.29
C PRO A 116 -3.04 -16.16 -2.19
N ASP A 117 -2.08 -17.06 -2.29
CA ASP A 117 -1.01 -17.22 -1.31
C ASP A 117 0.27 -16.43 -1.66
N ASP A 118 0.24 -15.62 -2.73
CA ASP A 118 1.32 -14.67 -3.02
C ASP A 118 1.34 -13.57 -1.95
N ASP A 119 2.55 -13.15 -1.58
CA ASP A 119 2.75 -12.03 -0.67
C ASP A 119 2.23 -10.74 -1.29
N ALA A 120 1.49 -9.95 -0.53
CA ALA A 120 0.86 -8.72 -1.01
C ALA A 120 1.36 -7.48 -0.27
N VAL A 121 1.52 -7.55 1.04
CA VAL A 121 1.86 -6.39 1.88
C VAL A 121 2.85 -6.80 2.97
N ILE A 122 3.82 -5.93 3.23
CA ILE A 122 4.69 -5.98 4.40
C ILE A 122 4.38 -4.77 5.28
N LEU A 123 3.93 -5.03 6.51
CA LEU A 123 3.69 -4.03 7.54
C LEU A 123 4.72 -4.20 8.65
N PHE A 124 5.27 -3.11 9.15
CA PHE A 124 6.25 -3.18 10.23
C PHE A 124 5.61 -3.10 11.60
N THR A 125 6.05 -3.97 12.51
CA THR A 125 5.68 -3.97 13.92
C THR A 125 6.87 -3.53 14.77
N SER A 126 6.59 -2.92 15.94
CA SER A 126 7.62 -2.63 16.92
C SER A 126 8.16 -3.94 17.48
N GLY A 127 9.35 -4.35 17.03
CA GLY A 127 9.99 -5.57 17.53
C GLY A 127 10.42 -5.43 18.99
N SER A 128 10.20 -6.48 19.80
CA SER A 128 10.72 -6.57 21.17
C SER A 128 12.26 -6.57 21.27
N THR A 129 12.95 -6.68 20.14
CA THR A 129 14.42 -6.78 20.03
C THR A 129 15.08 -5.46 19.59
N GLY A 130 14.36 -4.34 19.58
CA GLY A 130 14.90 -3.01 19.25
C GLY A 130 14.83 -2.62 17.76
N HIS A 131 14.68 -3.58 16.84
CA HIS A 131 14.48 -3.27 15.43
C HIS A 131 13.08 -3.67 14.95
N PRO A 132 12.45 -2.88 14.07
CA PRO A 132 11.15 -3.22 13.48
C PRO A 132 11.21 -4.55 12.72
N LYS A 133 10.16 -5.36 12.81
CA LYS A 133 10.00 -6.61 12.06
C LYS A 133 8.92 -6.44 11.00
N GLY A 134 9.19 -6.90 9.77
CA GLY A 134 8.21 -6.93 8.71
C GLY A 134 7.25 -8.11 8.87
N SER A 135 5.98 -7.84 9.07
CA SER A 135 4.91 -8.84 9.02
C SER A 135 4.39 -8.92 7.60
N VAL A 136 4.44 -10.10 7.00
CA VAL A 136 3.98 -10.35 5.63
C VAL A 136 2.53 -10.80 5.64
N SER A 137 1.69 -10.19 4.81
CA SER A 137 0.32 -10.61 4.55
C SER A 137 0.16 -11.00 3.09
N THR A 138 -0.46 -12.14 2.83
CA THR A 138 -0.79 -12.61 1.49
C THR A 138 -2.08 -11.97 0.98
N HIS A 139 -2.36 -12.07 -0.33
CA HIS A 139 -3.65 -11.68 -0.89
C HIS A 139 -4.81 -12.40 -0.19
N ARG A 140 -4.65 -13.68 0.15
CA ARG A 140 -5.65 -14.47 0.92
C ARG A 140 -5.93 -13.84 2.29
N ASN A 141 -4.91 -13.40 3.01
CA ASN A 141 -5.10 -12.78 4.33
C ASN A 141 -5.94 -11.50 4.23
N ILE A 142 -5.65 -10.66 3.24
CA ILE A 142 -6.38 -9.40 3.00
C ILE A 142 -7.84 -9.70 2.62
N LEU A 143 -8.05 -10.61 1.67
CA LEU A 143 -9.39 -10.99 1.23
C LEU A 143 -10.20 -11.64 2.35
N ALA A 144 -9.58 -12.47 3.21
CA ALA A 144 -10.25 -13.08 4.35
C ALA A 144 -10.73 -12.01 5.35
N ALA A 145 -9.94 -10.96 5.59
CA ALA A 145 -10.36 -9.84 6.44
C ALA A 145 -11.55 -9.07 5.84
N LEU A 146 -11.52 -8.78 4.54
CA LEU A 146 -12.61 -8.11 3.84
C LEU A 146 -13.91 -8.94 3.87
N LEU A 147 -13.81 -10.25 3.59
CA LEU A 147 -14.94 -11.16 3.67
C LEU A 147 -15.51 -11.28 5.09
N SER A 148 -14.66 -11.21 6.12
CA SER A 148 -15.12 -11.22 7.51
C SER A 148 -15.96 -9.98 7.83
N TRP A 149 -15.58 -8.81 7.33
CA TRP A 149 -16.38 -7.58 7.48
C TRP A 149 -17.72 -7.67 6.73
N GLU A 150 -17.72 -8.28 5.54
CA GLU A 150 -18.95 -8.51 4.77
C GLU A 150 -19.93 -9.44 5.51
N VAL A 151 -19.40 -10.53 6.08
CA VAL A 151 -20.20 -11.46 6.90
C VAL A 151 -20.73 -10.75 8.15
N ASP A 152 -19.93 -9.95 8.82
CA ASP A 152 -20.36 -9.19 10.00
C ASP A 152 -21.47 -8.19 9.65
N PHE A 153 -21.30 -7.44 8.55
CA PHE A 153 -22.32 -6.52 8.05
C PHE A 153 -23.63 -7.23 7.74
N VAL A 154 -23.61 -8.36 7.00
CA VAL A 154 -24.81 -9.14 6.66
C VAL A 154 -25.47 -9.71 7.90
N THR A 155 -24.66 -10.22 8.84
CA THR A 155 -25.16 -10.77 10.10
C THR A 155 -25.88 -9.69 10.93
N HIS A 156 -25.27 -8.52 11.06
CA HIS A 156 -25.86 -7.39 11.78
C HIS A 156 -27.18 -6.94 11.14
N PHE A 157 -27.19 -6.84 9.80
CA PHE A 157 -28.40 -6.51 9.04
C PHE A 157 -29.54 -7.50 9.31
N ILE A 158 -29.27 -8.82 9.32
CA ILE A 158 -30.27 -9.85 9.63
C ILE A 158 -30.77 -9.73 11.07
N MET A 159 -29.86 -9.46 12.02
CA MET A 159 -30.23 -9.28 13.43
C MET A 159 -31.15 -8.07 13.64
N GLU A 160 -30.93 -6.98 12.91
CA GLU A 160 -31.77 -5.78 13.01
C GLU A 160 -33.12 -5.91 12.28
N ASN A 161 -33.16 -6.59 11.14
CA ASN A 161 -34.36 -6.66 10.29
C ASN A 161 -35.13 -7.98 10.42
N GLY A 162 -34.59 -8.97 11.13
CA GLY A 162 -35.24 -10.25 11.43
C GLY A 162 -35.25 -11.26 10.27
N GLU A 163 -34.73 -10.90 9.11
CA GLU A 163 -34.74 -11.77 7.91
C GLU A 163 -33.53 -11.48 6.99
N PHE A 164 -33.16 -12.48 6.18
CA PHE A 164 -32.21 -12.30 5.09
C PHE A 164 -32.94 -11.78 3.84
N ASP A 165 -32.65 -10.56 3.44
CA ASP A 165 -33.19 -9.94 2.21
C ASP A 165 -32.03 -9.43 1.36
N GLN A 166 -31.75 -10.17 0.29
CA GLN A 166 -30.61 -9.87 -0.60
C GLN A 166 -30.74 -8.50 -1.30
N GLU A 167 -31.95 -8.07 -1.62
CA GLU A 167 -32.19 -6.77 -2.28
C GLU A 167 -31.94 -5.61 -1.32
N LYS A 168 -32.45 -5.70 -0.10
CA LYS A 168 -32.22 -4.71 0.96
C LYS A 168 -30.77 -4.63 1.37
N ILE A 169 -30.09 -5.78 1.56
CA ILE A 169 -28.66 -5.88 1.86
C ILE A 169 -27.85 -5.21 0.75
N GLY A 170 -28.13 -5.53 -0.52
CA GLY A 170 -27.46 -4.93 -1.67
C GLY A 170 -27.68 -3.42 -1.80
N SER A 171 -28.87 -2.92 -1.42
CA SER A 171 -29.16 -1.50 -1.38
C SER A 171 -28.44 -0.78 -0.24
N ALA A 172 -28.39 -1.38 0.94
CA ALA A 172 -27.66 -0.86 2.11
C ALA A 172 -26.14 -0.81 1.83
N ALA A 173 -25.59 -1.86 1.22
CA ALA A 173 -24.18 -1.90 0.84
C ALA A 173 -23.80 -0.85 -0.23
N LYS A 174 -24.73 -0.45 -1.09
CA LYS A 174 -24.56 0.59 -2.11
C LYS A 174 -24.78 2.01 -1.56
N SER A 175 -25.31 2.16 -0.36
CA SER A 175 -25.47 3.47 0.24
C SER A 175 -24.09 4.13 0.42
N GLN A 176 -23.98 5.41 0.08
CA GLN A 176 -22.75 6.17 0.33
C GLN A 176 -22.50 6.24 1.83
N SER A 177 -21.50 5.48 2.29
CA SER A 177 -20.98 5.58 3.65
C SER A 177 -19.72 6.44 3.63
N THR A 178 -19.59 7.30 4.64
CA THR A 178 -18.36 8.08 4.87
C THR A 178 -17.65 7.49 6.07
N ALA A 179 -16.41 7.06 5.90
CA ALA A 179 -15.57 6.58 6.99
C ALA A 179 -14.48 7.60 7.32
N LEU A 180 -14.30 7.90 8.61
CA LEU A 180 -13.17 8.68 9.08
C LEU A 180 -11.96 7.77 9.25
N LEU A 181 -10.96 7.94 8.40
CA LEU A 181 -9.70 7.21 8.48
C LEU A 181 -8.74 7.92 9.45
N ALA A 182 -8.94 7.72 10.75
CA ALA A 182 -8.14 8.35 11.81
C ALA A 182 -6.80 7.63 12.05
N MET A 183 -6.69 6.38 11.62
CA MET A 183 -5.51 5.53 11.83
C MET A 183 -4.50 5.70 10.70
N PRO A 184 -3.19 5.68 11.00
CA PRO A 184 -2.17 5.67 9.95
C PRO A 184 -2.28 4.41 9.09
N LEU A 185 -2.33 4.57 7.77
CA LEU A 185 -2.42 3.45 6.80
C LEU A 185 -1.18 2.55 6.80
N PHE A 186 -0.05 3.06 7.26
CA PHE A 186 1.21 2.32 7.36
C PHE A 186 1.37 1.54 8.67
N HIS A 187 0.37 1.58 9.58
CA HIS A 187 0.49 0.97 10.91
C HIS A 187 -0.45 -0.24 11.04
N VAL A 188 0.08 -1.31 11.62
CA VAL A 188 -0.71 -2.47 12.04
C VAL A 188 -1.37 -2.12 13.38
N ASN A 189 -2.68 -2.08 13.42
CA ASN A 189 -3.48 -1.97 14.64
C ASN A 189 -4.50 -3.09 14.68
#